data_8f693a98a128f915726ab0fa3074da5f
#
_entry.id   8f693a98a128f915726ab0fa3074da5f
#
_cell.length_a   1.000
_cell.length_b   1.000
_cell.length_c   1.000
_cell.angle_alpha   90.00
_cell.angle_beta   90.00
_cell.angle_gamma   90.00
#
_symmetry.space_group_name_H-M   'P 1'
#
loop_
_entity.id
_entity.type
_entity.pdbx_description
1 polymer ?
#
loop_
_entity_poly.entity_id
_entity_poly.type
_entity_poly.pdbx_seq_one_letter_code
_entity_poly.pdbx_strand_id
1 'polypeptide(L)'
;MATITIPGKTRKSLTVELVGTEYKVRPPKSAVAIFLSQALKDADEDSEKIIEGLSKWCHVLFGKETGAEVVKRLKNPADDLDIPDLTDLISAVMGEAGENPPT
;
A
#
# COMPACT_ATOMS: atom_id res chain seq x y z
N MET A 1 -0.20 -39.62 15.02
CA MET A 1 0.09 -38.72 13.89
C MET A 1 0.33 -37.32 14.42
N ALA A 2 1.44 -36.71 14.06
CA ALA A 2 1.78 -35.38 14.54
C ALA A 2 1.07 -34.32 13.71
N THR A 3 0.55 -33.32 14.39
CA THR A 3 -0.07 -32.15 13.73
C THR A 3 0.85 -30.96 13.87
N ILE A 4 1.16 -30.35 12.75
CA ILE A 4 1.96 -29.10 12.75
C ILE A 4 0.99 -27.96 12.63
N THR A 5 1.02 -27.04 13.59
CA THR A 5 0.17 -25.85 13.58
C THR A 5 1.05 -24.62 13.39
N ILE A 6 0.73 -23.85 12.37
CA ILE A 6 1.44 -22.59 12.10
C ILE A 6 0.45 -21.44 12.30
N PRO A 7 0.55 -20.74 13.44
CA PRO A 7 -0.32 -19.59 13.66
C PRO A 7 0.09 -18.46 12.72
N GLY A 8 -0.86 -17.88 12.02
CA GLY A 8 -0.60 -16.74 11.17
C GLY A 8 -0.20 -15.51 12.00
N LYS A 9 0.58 -14.64 11.41
CA LYS A 9 0.94 -13.37 12.05
C LYS A 9 -0.18 -12.37 11.87
N THR A 10 -0.53 -11.69 12.94
CA THR A 10 -1.52 -10.63 12.88
C THR A 10 -0.90 -9.36 12.30
N ARG A 11 -1.52 -8.81 11.28
CA ARG A 11 -1.11 -7.54 10.71
C ARG A 11 -1.88 -6.43 11.38
N LYS A 12 -1.17 -5.53 12.03
CA LYS A 12 -1.79 -4.43 12.77
C LYS A 12 -2.17 -3.30 11.84
N SER A 13 -3.34 -2.70 12.08
CA SER A 13 -3.72 -1.49 11.38
C SER A 13 -2.85 -0.33 11.84
N LEU A 14 -2.50 0.53 10.91
CA LEU A 14 -1.72 1.73 11.16
C LEU A 14 -2.57 2.95 10.83
N THR A 15 -2.35 4.03 11.56
CA THR A 15 -2.98 5.31 11.24
C THR A 15 -1.94 6.14 10.49
N VAL A 16 -2.31 6.65 9.32
CA VAL A 16 -1.43 7.49 8.51
C VAL A 16 -2.13 8.80 8.18
N GLU A 17 -1.36 9.87 8.17
CA GLU A 17 -1.83 11.15 7.67
C GLU A 17 -1.28 11.33 6.26
N LEU A 18 -2.17 11.37 5.28
CA LEU A 18 -1.81 11.45 3.88
C LEU A 18 -2.33 12.76 3.30
N VAL A 19 -1.42 13.72 3.13
CA VAL A 19 -1.72 15.03 2.56
C VAL A 19 -2.98 15.62 3.19
N GLY A 20 -2.93 15.81 4.50
CA GLY A 20 -3.97 16.47 5.28
C GLY A 20 -5.15 15.63 5.71
N THR A 21 -5.21 14.36 5.34
CA THR A 21 -6.30 13.47 5.72
C THR A 21 -5.76 12.23 6.41
N GLU A 22 -6.38 11.88 7.54
CA GLU A 22 -5.99 10.71 8.31
C GLU A 22 -6.75 9.48 7.83
N TYR A 23 -6.03 8.40 7.64
CA TYR A 23 -6.59 7.11 7.21
C TYR A 23 -6.07 5.98 8.09
N LYS A 24 -6.86 4.92 8.16
CA LYS A 24 -6.38 3.65 8.71
C LYS A 24 -5.99 2.75 7.57
N VAL A 25 -4.78 2.21 7.62
CA VAL A 25 -4.27 1.30 6.60
C VAL A 25 -3.89 -0.01 7.24
N ARG A 26 -3.99 -1.07 6.46
CA ARG A 26 -3.59 -2.40 6.88
C ARG A 26 -2.49 -2.89 5.95
N PRO A 27 -1.30 -3.19 6.48
CA PRO A 27 -0.24 -3.70 5.62
C PRO A 27 -0.65 -5.00 4.94
N PRO A 28 -0.30 -5.19 3.66
CA PRO A 28 -0.60 -6.43 2.97
C PRO A 28 0.31 -7.55 3.46
N LYS A 29 -0.12 -8.78 3.26
CA LYS A 29 0.78 -9.91 3.50
C LYS A 29 1.92 -9.88 2.50
N SER A 30 3.05 -10.49 2.86
CA SER A 30 4.29 -10.40 2.08
C SER A 30 4.13 -10.83 0.62
N ALA A 31 3.39 -11.89 0.37
CA ALA A 31 3.17 -12.35 -1.00
C ALA A 31 2.45 -11.30 -1.86
N VAL A 32 1.46 -10.63 -1.28
CA VAL A 32 0.73 -9.57 -1.99
C VAL A 32 1.62 -8.36 -2.20
N ALA A 33 2.41 -7.99 -1.19
CA ALA A 33 3.33 -6.86 -1.30
C ALA A 33 4.36 -7.08 -2.42
N ILE A 34 4.89 -8.28 -2.53
CA ILE A 34 5.84 -8.62 -3.61
C ILE A 34 5.16 -8.49 -4.97
N PHE A 35 3.95 -9.02 -5.09
CA PHE A 35 3.20 -8.96 -6.35
C PHE A 35 2.92 -7.50 -6.76
N LEU A 36 2.48 -6.68 -5.81
CA LEU A 36 2.18 -5.27 -6.09
C LEU A 36 3.44 -4.47 -6.42
N SER A 37 4.54 -4.74 -5.72
CA SER A 37 5.82 -4.09 -6.00
C SER A 37 6.33 -4.43 -7.40
N GLN A 38 6.16 -5.69 -7.81
CA GLN A 38 6.56 -6.12 -9.14
C GLN A 38 5.74 -5.40 -10.22
N ALA A 39 4.44 -5.23 -9.98
CA ALA A 39 3.58 -4.51 -10.92
C ALA A 39 4.02 -3.05 -11.12
N LEU A 40 4.44 -2.37 -10.04
CA LEU A 40 4.98 -1.02 -10.14
C LEU A 40 6.31 -0.98 -10.87
N LYS A 41 7.16 -1.97 -10.63
CA LYS A 41 8.45 -2.06 -11.28
C LYS A 41 8.29 -2.30 -12.78
N ASP A 42 7.34 -3.16 -13.16
CA ASP A 42 7.06 -3.47 -14.55
C ASP A 42 6.42 -2.29 -15.29
N ALA A 43 5.82 -1.36 -14.56
CA ALA A 43 5.23 -0.17 -15.15
C ALA A 43 6.28 0.77 -15.75
N ASP A 44 7.51 0.69 -15.26
CA ASP A 44 8.65 1.48 -15.71
C ASP A 44 8.29 2.98 -15.74
N GLU A 45 8.33 3.63 -16.88
CA GLU A 45 7.99 5.05 -17.01
C GLU A 45 6.58 5.30 -17.54
N ASP A 46 5.80 4.24 -17.73
CA ASP A 46 4.43 4.37 -18.23
C ASP A 46 3.52 4.90 -17.13
N SER A 47 3.12 6.16 -17.26
CA SER A 47 2.29 6.84 -16.26
C SER A 47 0.98 6.13 -15.98
N GLU A 48 0.32 5.59 -17.00
CA GLU A 48 -0.95 4.87 -16.83
C GLU A 48 -0.76 3.61 -16.01
N LYS A 49 0.30 2.88 -16.28
CA LYS A 49 0.61 1.65 -15.53
C LYS A 49 1.03 1.95 -14.11
N ILE A 50 1.74 3.06 -13.87
CA ILE A 50 2.11 3.49 -12.54
C ILE A 50 0.85 3.79 -11.73
N ILE A 51 -0.08 4.55 -12.30
CA ILE A 51 -1.34 4.87 -11.63
C ILE A 51 -2.16 3.62 -11.37
N GLU A 52 -2.21 2.70 -12.32
CA GLU A 52 -2.90 1.42 -12.14
C GLU A 52 -2.29 0.61 -11.00
N GLY A 53 -0.97 0.52 -10.93
CA GLY A 53 -0.28 -0.17 -9.85
C GLY A 53 -0.53 0.48 -8.50
N LEU A 54 -0.49 1.81 -8.43
CA LEU A 54 -0.80 2.55 -7.20
C LEU A 54 -2.25 2.36 -6.80
N SER A 55 -3.17 2.29 -7.76
CA SER A 55 -4.58 2.01 -7.47
C SER A 55 -4.75 0.66 -6.79
N LYS A 56 -4.04 -0.35 -7.25
CA LYS A 56 -4.06 -1.68 -6.63
C LYS A 56 -3.53 -1.62 -5.20
N TRP A 57 -2.44 -0.90 -4.97
CA TRP A 57 -1.91 -0.69 -3.63
C TRP A 57 -2.95 -0.01 -2.73
N CYS A 58 -3.62 1.02 -3.24
CA CYS A 58 -4.63 1.72 -2.47
C CYS A 58 -5.78 0.81 -2.06
N HIS A 59 -6.26 -0.04 -2.97
CA HIS A 59 -7.33 -0.97 -2.65
C HIS A 59 -6.91 -1.98 -1.58
N VAL A 60 -5.67 -2.42 -1.61
CA VAL A 60 -5.17 -3.37 -0.61
C VAL A 60 -4.95 -2.70 0.74
N LEU A 61 -4.38 -1.50 0.77
CA LEU A 61 -4.05 -0.79 2.01
C LEU A 61 -5.28 -0.20 2.69
N PHE A 62 -6.14 0.45 1.94
CA PHE A 62 -7.27 1.21 2.47
C PHE A 62 -8.60 0.49 2.40
N GLY A 63 -8.68 -0.59 1.64
CA GLY A 63 -9.94 -1.26 1.35
C GLY A 63 -10.58 -0.68 0.10
N LYS A 64 -11.66 -1.32 -0.35
CA LYS A 64 -12.30 -1.00 -1.61
C LYS A 64 -12.81 0.45 -1.69
N GLU A 65 -13.58 0.86 -0.69
CA GLU A 65 -14.21 2.19 -0.71
C GLU A 65 -13.21 3.30 -0.49
N THR A 66 -12.43 3.22 0.58
CA THR A 66 -11.44 4.24 0.90
C THR A 66 -10.34 4.27 -0.16
N GLY A 67 -9.93 3.11 -0.66
CA GLY A 67 -8.96 3.02 -1.74
C GLY A 67 -9.42 3.77 -2.99
N ALA A 68 -10.70 3.62 -3.35
CA ALA A 68 -11.26 4.34 -4.49
C ALA A 68 -11.23 5.85 -4.26
N GLU A 69 -11.50 6.31 -3.04
CA GLU A 69 -11.43 7.74 -2.70
C GLU A 69 -10.01 8.29 -2.83
N VAL A 70 -9.02 7.52 -2.37
CA VAL A 70 -7.62 7.94 -2.48
C VAL A 70 -7.19 8.03 -3.94
N VAL A 71 -7.59 7.07 -4.76
CA VAL A 71 -7.32 7.12 -6.21
C VAL A 71 -7.99 8.34 -6.84
N LYS A 72 -9.19 8.67 -6.41
CA LYS A 72 -9.91 9.84 -6.90
C LYS A 72 -9.15 11.12 -6.56
N ARG A 73 -8.62 11.21 -5.34
CA ARG A 73 -7.78 12.33 -4.93
C ARG A 73 -6.54 12.43 -5.82
N LEU A 74 -5.91 11.30 -6.11
CA LEU A 74 -4.70 11.26 -6.94
C LEU A 74 -4.97 11.82 -8.34
N LYS A 75 -6.15 11.57 -8.88
CA LYS A 75 -6.54 12.03 -10.22
C LYS A 75 -7.15 13.44 -10.22
N ASN A 76 -7.41 14.01 -9.07
CA ASN A 76 -8.03 15.32 -8.96
C ASN A 76 -6.97 16.42 -8.98
N PRO A 77 -6.93 17.27 -10.03
CA PRO A 77 -5.90 18.30 -10.12
C PRO A 77 -5.98 19.36 -9.03
N ALA A 78 -7.10 19.46 -8.33
CA ALA A 78 -7.26 20.41 -7.22
C ALA A 78 -6.75 19.83 -5.90
N ASP A 79 -6.44 18.54 -5.83
CA ASP A 79 -5.93 17.88 -4.63
C ASP A 79 -4.41 17.84 -4.69
N ASP A 80 -3.75 18.07 -3.56
CA ASP A 80 -2.29 18.08 -3.50
C ASP A 80 -1.68 16.68 -3.46
N LEU A 81 -2.50 15.64 -3.37
CA LEU A 81 -1.99 14.27 -3.37
C LEU A 81 -1.39 13.89 -4.72
N ASP A 82 -0.17 13.41 -4.69
CA ASP A 82 0.55 13.06 -5.92
C ASP A 82 1.25 11.70 -5.77
N ILE A 83 1.79 11.21 -6.87
CA ILE A 83 2.46 9.91 -6.93
C ILE A 83 3.55 9.75 -5.87
N PRO A 84 4.47 10.71 -5.66
CA PRO A 84 5.50 10.55 -4.63
C PRO A 84 4.93 10.35 -3.22
N ASP A 85 3.79 10.95 -2.92
CA ASP A 85 3.15 10.80 -1.61
C ASP A 85 2.73 9.36 -1.38
N LEU A 86 2.16 8.73 -2.40
CA LEU A 86 1.74 7.33 -2.31
C LEU A 86 2.92 6.38 -2.25
N THR A 87 3.99 6.63 -3.00
CA THR A 87 5.19 5.80 -2.93
C THR A 87 5.85 5.90 -1.55
N ASP A 88 5.88 7.09 -0.97
CA ASP A 88 6.39 7.29 0.38
C ASP A 88 5.53 6.57 1.42
N LEU A 89 4.20 6.62 1.24
CA LEU A 89 3.27 5.91 2.11
C LEU A 89 3.52 4.40 2.07
N ILE A 90 3.66 3.85 0.87
CA ILE A 90 3.90 2.41 0.69
C ILE A 90 5.20 2.01 1.41
N SER A 91 6.26 2.78 1.22
CA SER A 91 7.54 2.52 1.89
C SER A 91 7.42 2.58 3.39
N ALA A 92 6.71 3.57 3.91
CA ALA A 92 6.52 3.74 5.35
C ALA A 92 5.70 2.59 5.94
N VAL A 93 4.62 2.19 5.27
CA VAL A 93 3.78 1.10 5.74
C VAL A 93 4.54 -0.22 5.75
N MET A 94 5.32 -0.48 4.72
CA MET A 94 6.12 -1.71 4.66
C MET A 94 7.20 -1.73 5.73
N GLY A 95 7.80 -0.57 6.02
CA GLY A 95 8.75 -0.47 7.12
C GLY A 95 8.12 -0.75 8.47
N GLU A 96 6.97 -0.17 8.75
CA GLU A 96 6.24 -0.35 10.00
C GLU A 96 5.66 -1.76 10.16
N ALA A 97 5.49 -2.48 9.07
CA ALA A 97 5.01 -3.86 9.13
C ALA A 97 6.03 -4.83 9.74
N GLY A 98 7.20 -4.34 10.13
CA GLY A 98 8.19 -5.16 10.80
C GLY A 98 9.00 -6.04 9.86
N GLU A 99 8.95 -5.75 8.61
CA GLU A 99 9.71 -6.48 7.60
C GLU A 99 11.14 -5.96 7.47
N ASN A 100 11.50 -4.97 8.26
CA ASN A 100 12.84 -4.45 8.26
C ASN A 100 13.78 -5.48 8.85
N PRO A 101 14.78 -5.92 8.09
CA PRO A 101 15.76 -6.80 8.66
C PRO A 101 16.50 -6.06 9.76
N PRO A 102 16.78 -6.72 10.86
CA PRO A 102 17.63 -6.11 11.88
C PRO A 102 18.99 -5.85 11.27
N THR A 103 19.43 -4.68 11.39
CA THR A 103 20.74 -4.33 10.89
C THR A 103 21.82 -4.63 11.92
#